data_315f0e15a10c395dc81ed6f8fd60b246
#
_entry.id   315f0e15a10c395dc81ed6f8fd60b246
#
_cell.length_a   1.000
_cell.length_b   1.000
_cell.length_c   1.000
_cell.angle_alpha   90.00
_cell.angle_beta   90.00
_cell.angle_gamma   90.00
#
_symmetry.space_group_name_H-M   'P 1'
#
loop_
_entity.id
_entity.type
_entity.pdbx_description
1 polymer ?
#
loop_
_entity_poly.entity_id
_entity_poly.type
_entity_poly.pdbx_seq_one_letter_code
_entity_poly.pdbx_strand_id
1 'polypeptide(L)'
;MLPANKNFPERRRLLGAMASVAGVSAAAGLLGLGATAASAATKAPDEPPHPPEAGAPEELWAQARLRNYKTRRSSSWDRSGGNADAVPVEPGQTATLLDVTGAGVVTHIWFTISSPDPMHLKNLVLRAWWDGEKTPSVEVPIGDFFGLGLGEYFTYQSELTAVAPMKALNAYFQMPFANLARMTVTNEGKERTDSLYFAIDYVTLASLPGDVGRFHAQYRQEAPCKGWSDDWKNNWDSPVGDKKNLTGERNYVFLEATGKGHFVGVTQAVEQNQDGWFGEGDDMIFIDGDALPTINGTGTEDYYNGAWDFGGQAFGNQHQGAPYVVDPERIGGRYCLYRWHTESPITFEESIRVTIEHGHANHRSDNFYSTAYWYQTEPHAEFPALPAPAARAPKVFRTGGPGAQPAPKS
;
A
#
# COMPACT_ATOMS: atom_id res chain seq x y z
N MET A 1 14.76 -30.05 -23.84
CA MET A 1 13.81 -31.20 -23.80
C MET A 1 13.62 -31.59 -22.35
N LEU A 2 12.58 -31.13 -21.69
CA LEU A 2 12.17 -31.56 -20.37
C LEU A 2 10.81 -32.26 -20.50
N PRO A 3 10.54 -33.36 -19.81
CA PRO A 3 9.34 -34.16 -20.03
C PRO A 3 8.09 -33.51 -19.47
N ALA A 4 7.02 -33.58 -20.23
CA ALA A 4 5.68 -33.20 -19.85
C ALA A 4 5.17 -34.06 -18.69
N ASN A 5 4.81 -33.48 -17.57
CA ASN A 5 4.09 -34.16 -16.51
C ASN A 5 2.57 -33.93 -16.72
N LYS A 6 1.92 -35.01 -17.21
CA LYS A 6 0.47 -35.10 -17.27
C LYS A 6 -0.04 -35.54 -15.91
N ASN A 7 -0.94 -34.74 -15.30
CA ASN A 7 -2.06 -35.26 -14.48
C ASN A 7 -2.74 -34.06 -13.77
N PHE A 8 -3.76 -33.51 -14.42
CA PHE A 8 -4.84 -32.81 -13.74
C PHE A 8 -6.15 -33.62 -13.98
N PRO A 9 -6.87 -34.05 -12.97
CA PRO A 9 -8.17 -34.66 -13.16
C PRO A 9 -9.22 -33.60 -13.51
N GLU A 10 -9.94 -33.88 -14.58
CA GLU A 10 -11.14 -33.15 -15.03
C GLU A 10 -12.20 -33.11 -13.93
N ARG A 11 -12.58 -31.91 -13.49
CA ARG A 11 -13.84 -31.70 -12.81
C ARG A 11 -14.92 -31.32 -13.82
N ARG A 12 -15.56 -32.32 -14.37
CA ARG A 12 -16.86 -32.19 -15.02
C ARG A 12 -17.94 -32.74 -14.09
N ARG A 13 -19.06 -31.98 -14.02
CA ARG A 13 -20.41 -32.35 -13.57
C ARG A 13 -20.70 -32.30 -12.07
N LEU A 14 -21.42 -31.25 -11.71
CA LEU A 14 -22.57 -31.33 -10.81
C LEU A 14 -23.54 -30.20 -11.16
N LEU A 15 -24.34 -30.45 -12.22
CA LEU A 15 -25.63 -29.80 -12.46
C LEU A 15 -26.66 -30.89 -12.15
N GLY A 16 -27.52 -30.65 -11.17
CA GLY A 16 -28.62 -31.54 -10.92
C GLY A 16 -29.41 -31.22 -9.64
N ALA A 17 -30.63 -30.81 -9.84
CA ALA A 17 -31.72 -30.82 -8.89
C ALA A 17 -31.97 -29.56 -8.06
N MET A 18 -32.70 -28.61 -8.62
CA MET A 18 -33.67 -27.81 -7.89
C MET A 18 -35.06 -28.43 -8.05
N ALA A 19 -35.61 -29.00 -6.99
CA ALA A 19 -36.96 -29.44 -6.89
C ALA A 19 -37.87 -28.24 -6.62
N SER A 20 -38.84 -28.06 -7.48
CA SER A 20 -39.98 -27.15 -7.34
C SER A 20 -40.94 -27.66 -6.26
N VAL A 21 -41.27 -26.79 -5.31
CA VAL A 21 -42.46 -27.00 -4.45
C VAL A 21 -43.53 -26.02 -4.89
N ALA A 22 -44.55 -26.54 -5.51
CA ALA A 22 -45.79 -25.85 -5.81
C ALA A 22 -46.68 -25.85 -4.56
N GLY A 23 -47.07 -24.70 -4.09
CA GLY A 23 -48.05 -24.52 -3.02
C GLY A 23 -49.43 -24.21 -3.60
N VAL A 24 -50.38 -24.92 -3.13
CA VAL A 24 -51.78 -25.00 -3.54
C VAL A 24 -52.54 -23.74 -3.14
N SER A 25 -53.31 -23.19 -4.10
CA SER A 25 -54.35 -22.19 -3.88
C SER A 25 -55.66 -22.89 -3.57
N ALA A 26 -56.38 -22.46 -2.55
CA ALA A 26 -57.78 -22.78 -2.36
C ALA A 26 -58.62 -21.51 -2.51
N ALA A 27 -59.50 -21.55 -3.50
CA ALA A 27 -60.52 -20.55 -3.72
C ALA A 27 -61.77 -20.95 -2.98
N ALA A 28 -62.47 -19.99 -2.37
CA ALA A 28 -63.89 -20.14 -2.04
C ALA A 28 -64.53 -18.76 -2.29
N GLY A 29 -65.46 -18.79 -3.28
CA GLY A 29 -66.32 -17.68 -3.54
C GLY A 29 -67.55 -17.73 -2.66
N LEU A 30 -68.24 -16.60 -2.52
CA LEU A 30 -69.74 -16.56 -2.55
C LEU A 30 -70.24 -15.10 -2.66
N LEU A 31 -71.22 -15.01 -3.47
CA LEU A 31 -72.12 -13.95 -3.86
C LEU A 31 -72.81 -13.19 -2.71
N GLY A 32 -73.07 -11.89 -2.90
CA GLY A 32 -73.96 -11.09 -2.08
C GLY A 32 -74.30 -9.74 -2.66
N LEU A 33 -75.49 -9.59 -3.07
CA LEU A 33 -76.18 -8.48 -3.72
C LEU A 33 -76.16 -7.14 -3.01
N GLY A 34 -76.03 -6.11 -3.79
CA GLY A 34 -76.58 -4.79 -3.88
C GLY A 34 -77.06 -4.03 -2.66
N ALA A 35 -76.59 -2.80 -2.57
CA ALA A 35 -77.39 -1.61 -2.21
C ALA A 35 -76.55 -0.35 -2.55
N THR A 36 -77.06 0.44 -3.45
CA THR A 36 -76.56 1.81 -3.74
C THR A 36 -76.98 2.73 -2.60
N ALA A 37 -75.95 3.24 -1.90
CA ALA A 37 -76.07 4.43 -1.06
C ALA A 37 -75.09 5.43 -1.52
N ALA A 38 -75.55 6.49 -2.12
CA ALA A 38 -74.75 7.69 -2.41
C ALA A 38 -74.35 8.32 -1.07
N SER A 39 -73.10 8.12 -0.66
CA SER A 39 -72.51 8.84 0.44
C SER A 39 -71.80 10.09 -0.09
N ALA A 40 -72.23 11.23 0.34
CA ALA A 40 -71.54 12.50 0.13
C ALA A 40 -70.14 12.40 0.71
N ALA A 41 -69.13 12.46 -0.16
CA ALA A 41 -67.70 12.54 0.30
C ALA A 41 -67.51 13.87 1.07
N THR A 42 -67.46 13.76 2.37
CA THR A 42 -66.87 14.79 3.22
C THR A 42 -65.36 14.84 2.91
N LYS A 43 -64.93 15.95 2.31
CA LYS A 43 -63.51 16.24 2.11
C LYS A 43 -62.79 16.13 3.46
N ALA A 44 -61.87 15.20 3.58
CA ALA A 44 -61.02 15.13 4.77
C ALA A 44 -60.29 16.48 4.91
N PRO A 45 -60.02 16.96 6.12
CA PRO A 45 -59.26 18.17 6.31
C PRO A 45 -57.87 17.98 5.66
N ASP A 46 -57.43 19.02 4.93
CA ASP A 46 -56.11 19.03 4.29
C ASP A 46 -55.07 18.69 5.36
N GLU A 47 -54.42 17.54 5.21
CA GLU A 47 -53.30 17.14 6.01
C GLU A 47 -52.21 18.25 5.89
N PRO A 48 -51.61 18.75 6.99
CA PRO A 48 -50.59 19.75 6.89
C PRO A 48 -49.48 19.25 5.99
N PRO A 49 -48.87 20.10 5.15
CA PRO A 49 -47.83 19.66 4.25
C PRO A 49 -46.71 18.99 5.07
N HIS A 50 -46.45 17.73 4.77
CA HIS A 50 -45.30 17.05 5.35
C HIS A 50 -44.07 17.94 5.14
N PRO A 51 -43.22 18.14 6.15
CA PRO A 51 -41.93 18.79 5.92
C PRO A 51 -41.22 18.02 4.79
N PRO A 52 -40.51 18.71 3.89
CA PRO A 52 -39.81 18.02 2.81
C PRO A 52 -38.94 16.92 3.44
N GLU A 53 -39.17 15.68 2.98
CA GLU A 53 -38.33 14.57 3.42
C GLU A 53 -36.88 15.01 3.28
N ALA A 54 -36.11 14.89 4.35
CA ALA A 54 -34.67 15.13 4.29
C ALA A 54 -34.14 14.28 3.13
N GLY A 55 -33.52 14.93 2.15
CA GLY A 55 -32.99 14.24 0.97
C GLY A 55 -32.15 13.03 1.41
N ALA A 56 -32.22 11.94 0.66
CA ALA A 56 -31.44 10.75 0.98
C ALA A 56 -29.98 11.13 1.19
N PRO A 57 -29.29 10.50 2.15
CA PRO A 57 -27.88 10.78 2.44
C PRO A 57 -27.03 10.74 1.17
N GLU A 58 -26.08 11.64 1.03
CA GLU A 58 -25.20 11.71 -0.16
C GLU A 58 -24.50 10.38 -0.44
N GLU A 59 -24.13 9.67 0.62
CA GLU A 59 -23.45 8.38 0.56
C GLU A 59 -24.28 7.33 -0.19
N LEU A 60 -25.61 7.38 -0.08
CA LEU A 60 -26.51 6.46 -0.81
C LEU A 60 -26.34 6.57 -2.33
N TRP A 61 -26.02 7.74 -2.83
CA TRP A 61 -25.86 8.02 -4.26
C TRP A 61 -24.40 8.05 -4.72
N ALA A 62 -23.42 7.82 -3.84
CA ALA A 62 -22.01 8.01 -4.11
C ALA A 62 -21.51 7.31 -5.38
N GLN A 63 -21.98 6.08 -5.64
CA GLN A 63 -21.63 5.32 -6.85
C GLN A 63 -22.48 5.71 -8.06
N ALA A 64 -23.73 6.09 -7.87
CA ALA A 64 -24.68 6.41 -8.94
C ALA A 64 -24.58 7.85 -9.44
N ARG A 65 -23.96 8.75 -8.67
CA ARG A 65 -23.83 10.17 -9.03
C ARG A 65 -22.97 10.34 -10.28
N LEU A 66 -23.49 11.03 -11.28
CA LEU A 66 -22.76 11.34 -12.51
C LEU A 66 -21.53 12.18 -12.19
N ARG A 67 -20.38 11.81 -12.78
CA ARG A 67 -19.09 12.44 -12.54
C ARG A 67 -18.81 13.52 -13.59
N ASN A 68 -18.29 14.65 -13.14
CA ASN A 68 -17.93 15.78 -14.01
C ASN A 68 -16.41 15.78 -14.28
N TYR A 69 -15.90 14.67 -14.84
CA TYR A 69 -14.51 14.55 -15.30
C TYR A 69 -14.42 13.62 -16.52
N LYS A 70 -13.29 13.63 -17.19
CA LYS A 70 -13.05 12.75 -18.35
C LYS A 70 -12.05 11.67 -17.99
N THR A 71 -12.44 10.42 -18.08
CA THR A 71 -11.58 9.27 -17.86
C THR A 71 -10.56 9.11 -18.99
N ARG A 72 -9.34 8.77 -18.64
CA ARG A 72 -8.19 8.51 -19.53
C ARG A 72 -7.39 7.33 -19.03
N ARG A 73 -6.59 6.76 -19.93
CA ARG A 73 -5.59 5.73 -19.61
C ARG A 73 -4.33 5.93 -20.43
N SER A 74 -3.17 5.82 -19.77
CA SER A 74 -1.91 5.52 -20.40
C SER A 74 -1.60 4.05 -20.18
N SER A 75 -1.22 3.33 -21.23
CA SER A 75 -0.88 1.91 -21.11
C SER A 75 0.08 1.46 -22.18
N SER A 76 0.66 0.30 -22.00
CA SER A 76 1.62 -0.33 -22.91
C SER A 76 1.00 -0.98 -24.14
N TRP A 77 -0.27 -0.73 -24.46
CA TRP A 77 -0.96 -1.33 -25.59
C TRP A 77 -0.26 -1.07 -26.94
N ASP A 78 -0.26 -2.05 -27.82
CA ASP A 78 0.32 -1.97 -29.17
C ASP A 78 -0.45 -0.97 -30.03
N ARG A 79 0.21 0.15 -30.35
CA ARG A 79 -0.39 1.25 -31.15
C ARG A 79 -0.75 0.85 -32.58
N SER A 80 -0.21 -0.27 -33.07
CA SER A 80 -0.58 -0.82 -34.36
C SER A 80 -1.94 -1.56 -34.37
N GLY A 81 -2.47 -1.84 -33.16
CA GLY A 81 -3.64 -2.70 -32.97
C GLY A 81 -3.30 -4.20 -32.97
N GLY A 82 -2.00 -4.53 -32.93
CA GLY A 82 -1.51 -5.90 -32.78
C GLY A 82 -1.52 -6.36 -31.33
N ASN A 83 -0.56 -7.21 -30.94
CA ASN A 83 -0.46 -7.81 -29.61
C ASN A 83 0.96 -7.66 -29.00
N ALA A 84 1.73 -6.64 -29.45
CA ALA A 84 3.05 -6.33 -28.90
C ALA A 84 2.93 -5.32 -27.75
N ASP A 85 2.15 -5.67 -26.72
CA ASP A 85 1.71 -4.77 -25.64
C ASP A 85 2.77 -4.52 -24.56
N ALA A 86 3.95 -5.12 -24.63
CA ALA A 86 5.01 -4.99 -23.65
C ALA A 86 6.03 -3.92 -24.03
N VAL A 87 6.56 -3.23 -23.02
CA VAL A 87 7.69 -2.33 -23.14
C VAL A 87 8.93 -3.01 -22.56
N PRO A 88 9.96 -3.33 -23.36
CA PRO A 88 11.26 -3.75 -22.81
C PRO A 88 11.98 -2.54 -22.22
N VAL A 89 12.78 -2.77 -21.16
CA VAL A 89 13.58 -1.72 -20.53
C VAL A 89 15.00 -2.22 -20.35
N GLU A 90 15.93 -1.67 -21.17
CA GLU A 90 17.34 -2.02 -21.12
C GLU A 90 18.02 -1.50 -19.85
N PRO A 91 19.15 -2.08 -19.42
CA PRO A 91 19.96 -1.54 -18.32
C PRO A 91 20.30 -0.06 -18.52
N GLY A 92 20.03 0.76 -17.51
CA GLY A 92 20.21 2.22 -17.55
C GLY A 92 19.13 2.99 -18.32
N GLN A 93 18.21 2.30 -18.99
CA GLN A 93 17.12 2.95 -19.72
C GLN A 93 16.00 3.40 -18.80
N THR A 94 15.36 4.52 -19.17
CA THR A 94 14.14 5.03 -18.55
C THR A 94 12.98 4.96 -19.53
N ALA A 95 11.93 4.22 -19.19
CA ALA A 95 10.67 4.19 -19.90
C ALA A 95 9.70 5.21 -19.34
N THR A 96 9.13 6.07 -20.18
CA THR A 96 8.05 7.00 -19.79
C THR A 96 6.72 6.27 -19.86
N LEU A 97 6.00 6.26 -18.73
CA LEU A 97 4.71 5.58 -18.59
C LEU A 97 3.53 6.54 -18.70
N LEU A 98 3.71 7.76 -18.20
CA LEU A 98 2.73 8.85 -18.26
C LEU A 98 3.48 10.16 -18.49
N ASP A 99 2.94 11.00 -19.39
CA ASP A 99 3.40 12.38 -19.59
C ASP A 99 2.19 13.18 -20.11
N VAL A 100 1.52 13.89 -19.20
CA VAL A 100 0.26 14.57 -19.50
C VAL A 100 0.25 15.97 -18.90
N THR A 101 -0.34 16.91 -19.63
CA THR A 101 -0.51 18.31 -19.22
C THR A 101 -1.95 18.61 -18.87
N GLY A 102 -2.17 19.66 -18.04
CA GLY A 102 -3.46 20.06 -17.51
C GLY A 102 -3.72 19.47 -16.13
N ALA A 103 -4.87 19.79 -15.54
CA ALA A 103 -5.25 19.29 -14.21
C ALA A 103 -5.86 17.89 -14.28
N GLY A 104 -5.58 17.08 -13.27
CA GLY A 104 -6.12 15.73 -13.20
C GLY A 104 -5.74 14.99 -11.92
N VAL A 105 -6.11 13.70 -11.88
CA VAL A 105 -5.78 12.78 -10.80
C VAL A 105 -5.47 11.41 -11.40
N VAL A 106 -4.31 10.84 -11.12
CA VAL A 106 -4.07 9.40 -11.33
C VAL A 106 -4.87 8.64 -10.27
N THR A 107 -5.63 7.65 -10.69
CA THR A 107 -6.58 6.95 -9.82
C THR A 107 -6.26 5.46 -9.62
N HIS A 108 -5.50 4.87 -10.55
CA HIS A 108 -5.10 3.48 -10.47
C HIS A 108 -3.83 3.23 -11.29
N ILE A 109 -2.94 2.43 -10.76
CA ILE A 109 -1.75 1.91 -11.43
C ILE A 109 -1.81 0.39 -11.39
N TRP A 110 -1.63 -0.24 -12.55
CA TRP A 110 -1.45 -1.67 -12.68
C TRP A 110 -0.17 -1.99 -13.45
N PHE A 111 0.65 -2.91 -12.90
CA PHE A 111 1.83 -3.45 -13.59
C PHE A 111 1.85 -4.97 -13.54
N THR A 112 2.48 -5.58 -14.58
CA THR A 112 3.06 -6.92 -14.49
C THR A 112 4.38 -6.95 -15.26
N ILE A 113 5.35 -7.72 -14.73
CA ILE A 113 6.76 -7.62 -15.16
C ILE A 113 7.30 -9.03 -15.41
N SER A 114 7.98 -9.19 -16.55
CA SER A 114 8.83 -10.34 -16.83
C SER A 114 10.28 -9.87 -16.99
N SER A 115 11.16 -10.40 -16.16
CA SER A 115 12.58 -10.07 -16.17
C SER A 115 13.40 -11.31 -15.77
N PRO A 116 14.56 -11.58 -16.39
CA PRO A 116 15.51 -12.58 -15.92
C PRO A 116 16.23 -12.17 -14.64
N ASP A 117 16.25 -10.85 -14.31
CA ASP A 117 16.83 -10.35 -13.08
C ASP A 117 15.97 -10.77 -11.86
N PRO A 118 16.47 -11.62 -10.96
CA PRO A 118 15.71 -12.02 -9.77
C PRO A 118 15.43 -10.84 -8.84
N MET A 119 16.22 -9.77 -8.93
CA MET A 119 16.09 -8.56 -8.11
C MET A 119 15.41 -7.40 -8.86
N HIS A 120 14.73 -7.65 -9.98
CA HIS A 120 14.06 -6.60 -10.76
C HIS A 120 13.11 -5.73 -9.93
N LEU A 121 12.47 -6.27 -8.89
CA LEU A 121 11.61 -5.51 -7.97
C LEU A 121 12.37 -4.45 -7.17
N LYS A 122 13.68 -4.64 -6.94
CA LYS A 122 14.57 -3.68 -6.27
C LYS A 122 15.35 -2.82 -7.27
N ASN A 123 15.53 -3.29 -8.49
CA ASN A 123 16.35 -2.66 -9.51
C ASN A 123 15.57 -1.76 -10.47
N LEU A 124 14.27 -2.00 -10.66
CA LEU A 124 13.39 -1.09 -11.38
C LEU A 124 12.91 0.00 -10.44
N VAL A 125 13.12 1.26 -10.81
CA VAL A 125 12.76 2.42 -9.96
C VAL A 125 11.62 3.19 -10.59
N LEU A 126 10.51 3.29 -9.86
CA LEU A 126 9.35 4.12 -10.19
C LEU A 126 9.62 5.55 -9.73
N ARG A 127 9.45 6.52 -10.63
CA ARG A 127 9.53 7.94 -10.32
C ARG A 127 8.31 8.67 -10.86
N ALA A 128 7.84 9.67 -10.11
CA ALA A 128 6.80 10.57 -10.57
C ALA A 128 7.11 12.03 -10.20
N TRP A 129 6.70 12.93 -11.06
CA TRP A 129 6.82 14.38 -10.88
C TRP A 129 5.45 15.03 -11.11
N TRP A 130 5.11 15.97 -10.26
CA TRP A 130 3.90 16.75 -10.39
C TRP A 130 4.23 18.21 -10.68
N ASP A 131 3.43 18.84 -11.52
CA ASP A 131 3.40 20.29 -11.75
C ASP A 131 4.72 20.94 -12.20
N GLY A 132 5.66 20.15 -12.70
CA GLY A 132 6.94 20.63 -13.19
C GLY A 132 8.03 20.73 -12.13
N GLU A 133 7.85 20.05 -10.97
CA GLU A 133 8.91 19.93 -9.95
C GLU A 133 10.19 19.38 -10.56
N LYS A 134 11.33 19.84 -10.04
CA LYS A 134 12.67 19.46 -10.54
C LYS A 134 13.09 18.08 -10.04
N THR A 135 12.76 17.79 -8.79
CA THR A 135 13.01 16.51 -8.13
C THR A 135 11.74 15.66 -8.13
N PRO A 136 11.84 14.34 -8.15
CA PRO A 136 10.65 13.48 -8.14
C PRO A 136 9.94 13.53 -6.80
N SER A 137 8.61 13.65 -6.84
CA SER A 137 7.74 13.49 -5.65
C SER A 137 7.54 12.02 -5.27
N VAL A 138 7.82 11.10 -6.19
CA VAL A 138 7.87 9.66 -5.96
C VAL A 138 9.21 9.14 -6.45
N GLU A 139 9.98 8.47 -5.58
CA GLU A 139 11.21 7.78 -5.94
C GLU A 139 11.35 6.51 -5.10
N VAL A 140 10.96 5.37 -5.69
CA VAL A 140 10.82 4.09 -4.97
C VAL A 140 11.17 2.92 -5.88
N PRO A 141 11.93 1.90 -5.43
CA PRO A 141 12.03 0.64 -6.13
C PRO A 141 10.63 0.05 -6.34
N ILE A 142 10.38 -0.49 -7.53
CA ILE A 142 9.00 -0.83 -7.93
C ILE A 142 8.34 -1.84 -6.98
N GLY A 143 9.10 -2.82 -6.47
CA GLY A 143 8.57 -3.78 -5.50
C GLY A 143 8.18 -3.11 -4.19
N ASP A 144 9.00 -2.21 -3.69
CA ASP A 144 8.78 -1.50 -2.43
C ASP A 144 7.54 -0.59 -2.50
N PHE A 145 7.28 0.02 -3.67
CA PHE A 145 6.07 0.80 -3.89
C PHE A 145 4.77 -0.02 -3.73
N PHE A 146 4.83 -1.31 -4.00
CA PHE A 146 3.69 -2.23 -3.85
C PHE A 146 3.81 -3.14 -2.61
N GLY A 147 4.64 -2.79 -1.62
CA GLY A 147 4.79 -3.54 -0.37
C GLY A 147 5.61 -4.82 -0.47
N LEU A 148 6.31 -5.05 -1.59
CA LEU A 148 7.19 -6.20 -1.81
C LEU A 148 8.66 -5.87 -1.45
N GLY A 149 8.88 -5.31 -0.27
CA GLY A 149 10.15 -4.70 0.14
C GLY A 149 11.35 -5.66 0.23
N LEU A 150 11.13 -6.97 0.21
CA LEU A 150 12.20 -7.97 0.16
C LEU A 150 12.49 -8.46 -1.27
N GLY A 151 11.86 -7.87 -2.29
CA GLY A 151 12.09 -8.25 -3.69
C GLY A 151 11.44 -9.59 -4.07
N GLU A 152 10.54 -10.10 -3.27
CA GLU A 152 9.81 -11.36 -3.49
C GLU A 152 8.33 -11.10 -3.75
N TYR A 153 7.73 -11.90 -4.66
CA TYR A 153 6.29 -11.82 -4.92
C TYR A 153 5.51 -12.68 -3.94
N PHE A 154 4.51 -12.08 -3.32
CA PHE A 154 3.46 -12.78 -2.59
C PHE A 154 2.12 -12.09 -2.86
N THR A 155 1.02 -12.82 -2.69
CA THR A 155 -0.33 -12.30 -2.92
C THR A 155 -0.87 -11.67 -1.65
N TYR A 156 -1.35 -10.45 -1.74
CA TYR A 156 -2.09 -9.78 -0.67
C TYR A 156 -3.02 -8.71 -1.21
N GLN A 157 -3.91 -8.23 -0.35
CA GLN A 157 -4.85 -7.16 -0.65
C GLN A 157 -4.96 -6.21 0.54
N SER A 158 -4.91 -4.92 0.24
CA SER A 158 -5.21 -3.84 1.19
C SER A 158 -6.06 -2.78 0.51
N GLU A 159 -6.33 -1.67 1.18
CA GLU A 159 -7.06 -0.54 0.59
C GLU A 159 -6.28 0.10 -0.57
N LEU A 160 -5.00 0.40 -0.36
CA LEU A 160 -4.23 1.23 -1.29
C LEU A 160 -3.30 0.45 -2.20
N THR A 161 -2.92 -0.78 -1.83
CA THR A 161 -2.08 -1.63 -2.66
C THR A 161 -2.56 -3.08 -2.63
N ALA A 162 -2.38 -3.78 -3.75
CA ALA A 162 -2.67 -5.20 -3.84
C ALA A 162 -1.73 -5.89 -4.83
N VAL A 163 -1.37 -7.13 -4.51
CA VAL A 163 -0.63 -8.02 -5.42
C VAL A 163 -1.50 -9.24 -5.69
N ALA A 164 -2.02 -9.31 -6.91
CA ALA A 164 -2.83 -10.44 -7.35
C ALA A 164 -1.96 -11.61 -7.84
N PRO A 165 -2.49 -12.83 -7.94
CA PRO A 165 -1.75 -13.98 -8.44
C PRO A 165 -1.07 -13.71 -9.79
N MET A 166 0.07 -14.36 -10.02
CA MET A 166 0.88 -14.20 -11.24
C MET A 166 1.43 -12.78 -11.45
N LYS A 167 1.85 -12.14 -10.34
CA LYS A 167 2.65 -10.90 -10.35
C LYS A 167 1.92 -9.63 -10.79
N ALA A 168 0.61 -9.54 -10.61
CA ALA A 168 -0.13 -8.33 -10.91
C ALA A 168 -0.06 -7.34 -9.72
N LEU A 169 0.63 -6.22 -9.93
CA LEU A 169 0.84 -5.15 -8.96
C LEU A 169 -0.24 -4.08 -9.16
N ASN A 170 -0.93 -3.68 -8.10
CA ASN A 170 -1.99 -2.68 -8.14
C ASN A 170 -1.80 -1.62 -7.07
N ALA A 171 -2.03 -0.34 -7.41
CA ALA A 171 -2.08 0.76 -6.46
C ALA A 171 -3.27 1.68 -6.75
N TYR A 172 -3.94 2.12 -5.68
CA TYR A 172 -5.18 2.90 -5.73
C TYR A 172 -5.02 4.28 -5.09
N PHE A 173 -3.80 4.72 -4.83
CA PHE A 173 -3.54 6.08 -4.37
C PHE A 173 -4.10 7.09 -5.37
N GLN A 174 -4.81 8.10 -4.89
CA GLN A 174 -5.17 9.26 -5.69
C GLN A 174 -3.96 10.17 -5.80
N MET A 175 -3.48 10.46 -7.03
CA MET A 175 -2.31 11.29 -7.25
C MET A 175 -2.69 12.53 -8.04
N PRO A 176 -3.08 13.63 -7.35
CA PRO A 176 -3.53 14.87 -7.98
C PRO A 176 -2.37 15.65 -8.61
N PHE A 177 -2.67 16.34 -9.72
CA PHE A 177 -1.76 17.30 -10.37
C PHE A 177 -2.56 18.45 -10.97
N ALA A 178 -2.01 19.67 -10.92
CA ALA A 178 -2.68 20.88 -11.42
C ALA A 178 -2.29 21.23 -12.87
N ASN A 179 -1.04 20.92 -13.27
CA ASN A 179 -0.47 21.36 -14.53
C ASN A 179 0.16 20.25 -15.34
N LEU A 180 0.82 19.29 -14.66
CA LEU A 180 1.60 18.22 -15.31
C LEU A 180 1.69 17.00 -14.40
N ALA A 181 1.57 15.81 -14.99
CA ALA A 181 1.96 14.55 -14.38
C ALA A 181 2.92 13.81 -15.29
N ARG A 182 4.10 13.43 -14.77
CA ARG A 182 5.06 12.58 -15.45
C ARG A 182 5.40 11.40 -14.56
N MET A 183 5.35 10.17 -15.14
CA MET A 183 5.75 8.95 -14.44
C MET A 183 6.68 8.14 -15.33
N THR A 184 7.72 7.58 -14.72
CA THR A 184 8.74 6.77 -15.41
C THR A 184 9.11 5.53 -14.61
N VAL A 185 9.66 4.53 -15.29
CA VAL A 185 10.41 3.43 -14.70
C VAL A 185 11.81 3.40 -15.29
N THR A 186 12.83 3.42 -14.43
CA THR A 186 14.24 3.28 -14.83
C THR A 186 14.73 1.89 -14.43
N ASN A 187 15.38 1.17 -15.35
CA ASN A 187 16.08 -0.06 -15.04
C ASN A 187 17.51 0.28 -14.55
N GLU A 188 17.73 0.21 -13.26
CA GLU A 188 19.04 0.42 -12.64
C GLU A 188 19.80 -0.91 -12.44
N GLY A 189 19.21 -2.03 -12.86
CA GLY A 189 19.83 -3.35 -12.86
C GLY A 189 20.82 -3.57 -14.00
N LYS A 190 21.34 -4.79 -14.09
CA LYS A 190 22.31 -5.20 -15.11
C LYS A 190 21.68 -6.02 -16.22
N GLU A 191 20.50 -6.55 -16.00
CA GLU A 191 19.77 -7.39 -16.93
C GLU A 191 18.61 -6.61 -17.54
N ARG A 192 18.32 -6.88 -18.79
CA ARG A 192 17.17 -6.32 -19.48
C ARG A 192 15.88 -6.80 -18.82
N THR A 193 14.92 -5.91 -18.62
CA THR A 193 13.53 -6.28 -18.37
C THR A 193 12.86 -6.59 -19.70
N ASP A 194 12.47 -7.85 -19.90
CA ASP A 194 11.92 -8.32 -21.19
C ASP A 194 10.55 -7.70 -21.47
N SER A 195 9.72 -7.60 -20.45
CA SER A 195 8.35 -7.11 -20.58
C SER A 195 7.90 -6.34 -19.35
N LEU A 196 7.57 -5.08 -19.55
CA LEU A 196 6.80 -4.27 -18.61
C LEU A 196 5.44 -3.99 -19.26
N TYR A 197 4.40 -4.62 -18.73
CA TYR A 197 3.02 -4.27 -19.07
C TYR A 197 2.51 -3.28 -18.02
N PHE A 198 1.83 -2.23 -18.47
CA PHE A 198 1.26 -1.26 -17.54
C PHE A 198 -0.07 -0.68 -18.01
N ALA A 199 -0.90 -0.29 -17.04
CA ALA A 199 -2.06 0.57 -17.21
C ALA A 199 -2.08 1.59 -16.08
N ILE A 200 -2.16 2.88 -16.44
CA ILE A 200 -2.28 4.01 -15.51
C ILE A 200 -3.57 4.71 -15.85
N ASP A 201 -4.58 4.54 -15.00
CA ASP A 201 -5.87 5.22 -15.12
C ASP A 201 -5.79 6.60 -14.46
N TYR A 202 -6.30 7.60 -15.16
CA TYR A 202 -6.38 8.95 -14.64
C TYR A 202 -7.63 9.68 -15.15
N VAL A 203 -7.98 10.74 -14.48
CA VAL A 203 -9.05 11.64 -14.90
C VAL A 203 -8.47 13.02 -15.18
N THR A 204 -9.06 13.72 -16.16
CA THR A 204 -8.76 15.13 -16.43
C THR A 204 -9.87 16.01 -15.85
N LEU A 205 -9.45 17.11 -15.25
CA LEU A 205 -10.30 18.10 -14.58
C LEU A 205 -10.16 19.47 -15.26
N ALA A 206 -11.09 20.38 -15.02
CA ALA A 206 -10.93 21.76 -15.43
C ALA A 206 -9.86 22.50 -14.60
N SER A 207 -9.80 22.20 -13.30
CA SER A 207 -8.82 22.70 -12.35
C SER A 207 -8.78 21.81 -11.13
N LEU A 208 -7.72 21.94 -10.33
CA LEU A 208 -7.59 21.29 -9.04
C LEU A 208 -7.94 22.28 -7.93
N PRO A 209 -8.69 21.92 -6.88
CA PRO A 209 -8.87 22.77 -5.70
C PRO A 209 -7.54 23.13 -5.04
N GLY A 210 -7.46 24.34 -4.47
CA GLY A 210 -6.20 24.86 -3.92
C GLY A 210 -5.73 24.20 -2.63
N ASP A 211 -6.61 23.44 -1.95
CA ASP A 211 -6.37 22.71 -0.72
C ASP A 211 -5.98 21.23 -0.96
N VAL A 212 -5.79 20.83 -2.22
CA VAL A 212 -5.43 19.46 -2.58
C VAL A 212 -3.91 19.31 -2.66
N GLY A 213 -3.34 18.52 -1.75
CA GLY A 213 -1.92 18.18 -1.72
C GLY A 213 -1.49 17.28 -2.88
N ARG A 214 -0.18 17.22 -3.14
CA ARG A 214 0.43 16.29 -4.11
C ARG A 214 0.86 15.02 -3.40
N PHE A 215 0.72 13.91 -4.10
CA PHE A 215 1.12 12.60 -3.60
C PHE A 215 2.63 12.43 -3.63
N HIS A 216 3.18 11.91 -2.54
CA HIS A 216 4.59 11.60 -2.40
C HIS A 216 4.79 10.17 -1.94
N ALA A 217 5.89 9.55 -2.38
CA ALA A 217 6.34 8.27 -1.86
C ALA A 217 7.87 8.22 -1.88
N GLN A 218 8.46 7.82 -0.75
CA GLN A 218 9.90 7.76 -0.56
C GLN A 218 10.34 6.44 0.02
N TYR A 219 11.36 5.85 -0.61
CA TYR A 219 12.04 4.68 -0.10
C TYR A 219 13.13 5.06 0.89
N ARG A 220 13.24 4.28 1.98
CA ARG A 220 14.34 4.33 2.94
C ARG A 220 14.79 2.93 3.32
N GLN A 221 16.06 2.80 3.75
CA GLN A 221 16.59 1.56 4.30
C GLN A 221 17.68 1.84 5.33
N GLU A 222 17.76 0.96 6.32
CA GLU A 222 18.95 0.71 7.14
C GLU A 222 19.16 -0.80 7.17
N ALA A 223 20.22 -1.26 6.50
CA ALA A 223 20.50 -2.68 6.34
C ALA A 223 21.98 -2.97 6.53
N PRO A 224 22.39 -3.31 7.78
CA PRO A 224 21.59 -3.42 9.00
C PRO A 224 21.36 -2.08 9.71
N CYS A 225 20.34 -2.00 10.56
CA CYS A 225 20.20 -0.99 11.60
C CYS A 225 21.38 -1.08 12.59
N LYS A 226 21.68 0.04 13.28
CA LYS A 226 22.81 0.11 14.21
C LYS A 226 22.35 -0.12 15.65
N GLY A 227 22.06 -1.36 16.00
CA GLY A 227 21.75 -1.76 17.37
C GLY A 227 22.93 -1.59 18.32
N TRP A 228 22.62 -1.37 19.60
CA TRP A 228 23.64 -1.21 20.62
C TRP A 228 23.88 -2.46 21.45
N SER A 229 23.12 -3.56 21.25
CA SER A 229 23.24 -4.81 22.00
C SER A 229 23.49 -6.00 21.08
N ASP A 230 24.37 -6.89 21.50
CA ASP A 230 24.58 -8.21 20.89
C ASP A 230 23.74 -9.31 21.58
N ASP A 231 23.02 -8.96 22.66
CA ASP A 231 22.11 -9.86 23.37
C ASP A 231 20.73 -9.84 22.70
N TRP A 232 20.63 -10.52 21.59
CA TRP A 232 19.43 -10.52 20.72
C TRP A 232 18.25 -11.34 21.24
N LYS A 233 18.44 -12.12 22.30
CA LYS A 233 17.36 -12.90 22.93
C LYS A 233 16.67 -12.15 24.04
N ASN A 234 17.27 -11.07 24.51
CA ASN A 234 16.77 -10.28 25.60
C ASN A 234 15.99 -9.08 25.05
N ASN A 235 14.67 -9.09 25.21
CA ASN A 235 13.82 -7.97 24.86
C ASN A 235 13.33 -7.18 26.09
N TRP A 236 13.43 -7.75 27.30
CA TRP A 236 12.75 -7.28 28.50
C TRP A 236 13.67 -7.02 29.69
N ASP A 237 14.68 -7.87 29.88
CA ASP A 237 15.51 -7.82 31.06
C ASP A 237 16.60 -6.75 30.94
N SER A 238 17.20 -6.40 32.10
CA SER A 238 18.38 -5.54 32.11
C SER A 238 19.52 -6.13 31.26
N PRO A 239 20.25 -5.32 30.44
CA PRO A 239 20.17 -3.87 30.36
C PRO A 239 19.15 -3.35 29.33
N VAL A 240 18.50 -4.22 28.54
CA VAL A 240 17.60 -3.81 27.46
C VAL A 240 16.37 -3.11 28.02
N GLY A 241 15.62 -3.74 28.93
CA GLY A 241 14.39 -3.20 29.49
C GLY A 241 14.59 -1.91 30.33
N ASP A 242 15.81 -1.66 30.80
CA ASP A 242 16.14 -0.45 31.55
C ASP A 242 16.45 0.77 30.65
N LYS A 243 16.72 0.52 29.36
CA LYS A 243 17.11 1.58 28.41
C LYS A 243 15.90 2.45 28.07
N LYS A 244 16.11 3.76 28.11
CA LYS A 244 15.06 4.74 27.76
C LYS A 244 15.41 5.44 26.45
N ASN A 245 14.41 5.62 25.61
CA ASN A 245 14.49 6.44 24.41
C ASN A 245 13.28 7.37 24.36
N LEU A 246 13.47 8.63 24.75
CA LEU A 246 12.38 9.63 24.80
C LEU A 246 12.34 10.53 23.57
N THR A 247 13.42 10.59 22.81
CA THR A 247 13.59 11.58 21.72
C THR A 247 13.62 10.95 20.34
N GLY A 248 13.49 9.61 20.27
CA GLY A 248 13.63 8.88 19.00
C GLY A 248 15.03 9.01 18.39
N GLU A 249 16.06 9.25 19.22
CA GLU A 249 17.45 9.26 18.75
C GLU A 249 17.81 7.88 18.24
N ARG A 250 18.34 7.81 17.02
CA ARG A 250 18.73 6.60 16.29
C ARG A 250 17.57 5.70 15.86
N ASN A 251 16.32 6.14 15.99
CA ASN A 251 15.20 5.41 15.40
C ASN A 251 15.38 5.31 13.89
N TYR A 252 14.92 4.19 13.35
CA TYR A 252 14.74 4.08 11.91
C TYR A 252 13.71 5.10 11.43
N VAL A 253 14.03 5.86 10.39
CA VAL A 253 13.18 6.93 9.89
C VAL A 253 12.35 6.43 8.71
N PHE A 254 11.03 6.45 8.84
CA PHE A 254 10.11 6.23 7.74
C PHE A 254 9.98 7.46 6.86
N LEU A 255 9.78 8.62 7.47
CA LEU A 255 9.53 9.89 6.78
C LEU A 255 10.14 11.06 7.53
N GLU A 256 10.76 11.96 6.79
CA GLU A 256 11.00 13.35 7.18
C GLU A 256 10.52 14.24 6.05
N ALA A 257 9.57 15.11 6.35
CA ALA A 257 9.01 16.06 5.39
C ALA A 257 8.87 17.45 6.02
N THR A 258 9.05 18.48 5.20
CA THR A 258 8.82 19.89 5.55
C THR A 258 7.78 20.48 4.62
N GLY A 259 6.94 21.38 5.14
CA GLY A 259 5.78 21.93 4.47
C GLY A 259 4.50 21.52 5.17
N LYS A 260 3.36 21.78 4.53
CA LYS A 260 2.04 21.41 5.04
C LYS A 260 1.51 20.16 4.35
N GLY A 261 1.02 19.20 5.13
CA GLY A 261 0.52 17.95 4.56
C GLY A 261 -0.07 16.98 5.57
N HIS A 262 -0.16 15.71 5.13
CA HIS A 262 -0.55 14.62 6.01
C HIS A 262 0.07 13.29 5.55
N PHE A 263 0.54 12.51 6.51
CA PHE A 263 1.04 11.15 6.32
C PHE A 263 -0.14 10.17 6.25
N VAL A 264 -0.11 9.30 5.24
CA VAL A 264 -1.20 8.33 5.00
C VAL A 264 -0.76 6.88 5.12
N GLY A 265 0.52 6.61 5.32
CA GLY A 265 0.92 5.24 5.63
C GLY A 265 2.34 4.86 5.23
N VAL A 266 2.64 3.62 5.53
CA VAL A 266 3.95 3.02 5.27
C VAL A 266 3.81 1.55 4.93
N THR A 267 4.69 1.07 4.04
CA THR A 267 5.04 -0.34 3.94
C THR A 267 6.43 -0.53 4.52
N GLN A 268 6.62 -1.57 5.33
CA GLN A 268 7.91 -1.92 5.92
C GLN A 268 8.23 -3.38 5.62
N ALA A 269 9.48 -3.65 5.31
CA ALA A 269 10.00 -4.99 5.24
C ALA A 269 11.14 -5.15 6.24
N VAL A 270 11.17 -6.30 6.89
CA VAL A 270 12.20 -6.65 7.88
C VAL A 270 12.83 -7.97 7.48
N GLU A 271 14.16 -8.02 7.50
CA GLU A 271 14.92 -9.26 7.41
C GLU A 271 15.80 -9.38 8.66
N GLN A 272 15.55 -10.42 9.46
CA GLN A 272 16.21 -10.57 10.76
C GLN A 272 17.66 -11.02 10.62
N ASN A 273 18.56 -10.29 11.27
CA ASN A 273 19.96 -10.65 11.45
C ASN A 273 20.23 -11.33 12.79
N GLN A 274 19.22 -11.35 13.67
CA GLN A 274 19.30 -11.84 15.04
C GLN A 274 18.09 -12.74 15.36
N ASP A 275 18.26 -13.71 16.25
CA ASP A 275 17.15 -14.51 16.77
C ASP A 275 16.26 -13.66 17.71
N GLY A 276 15.08 -14.17 18.03
CA GLY A 276 14.08 -13.52 18.88
C GLY A 276 13.22 -12.54 18.13
N TRP A 277 12.19 -12.03 18.79
CA TRP A 277 11.25 -11.07 18.23
C TRP A 277 11.93 -9.71 17.95
N PHE A 278 11.69 -9.13 16.78
CA PHE A 278 12.31 -7.87 16.38
C PHE A 278 11.49 -6.63 16.77
N GLY A 279 10.21 -6.80 17.09
CA GLY A 279 9.22 -5.74 17.04
C GLY A 279 8.86 -5.09 18.37
N GLU A 280 9.74 -5.11 19.38
CA GLU A 280 9.53 -4.36 20.63
C GLU A 280 9.77 -2.84 20.50
N GLY A 281 9.98 -2.36 19.27
CA GLY A 281 10.29 -0.98 19.00
C GLY A 281 9.06 -0.11 18.81
N ASP A 282 8.97 0.99 19.54
CA ASP A 282 7.88 1.95 19.48
C ASP A 282 7.91 2.78 18.19
N ASP A 283 6.73 3.03 17.59
CA ASP A 283 6.58 4.13 16.66
C ASP A 283 6.60 5.46 17.39
N MET A 284 7.37 6.42 16.87
CA MET A 284 7.47 7.77 17.42
C MET A 284 7.31 8.79 16.31
N ILE A 285 6.27 9.62 16.39
CA ILE A 285 5.94 10.61 15.37
C ILE A 285 6.04 12.00 15.98
N PHE A 286 6.89 12.83 15.38
CA PHE A 286 7.16 14.21 15.79
C PHE A 286 6.52 15.14 14.78
N ILE A 287 5.70 16.08 15.24
CA ILE A 287 4.94 16.99 14.40
C ILE A 287 5.38 18.42 14.71
N ASP A 288 5.58 19.22 13.67
CA ASP A 288 5.81 20.67 13.73
C ASP A 288 6.95 21.08 14.69
N GLY A 289 8.01 20.27 14.72
CA GLY A 289 9.21 20.57 15.53
C GLY A 289 9.13 20.17 17.00
N ASP A 290 8.14 19.38 17.39
CA ASP A 290 8.03 18.86 18.76
C ASP A 290 9.31 18.11 19.18
N ALA A 291 9.83 18.42 20.38
CA ALA A 291 11.02 17.80 20.92
C ALA A 291 10.82 16.37 21.45
N LEU A 292 9.60 16.05 21.82
CA LEU A 292 9.14 14.73 22.21
C LEU A 292 8.10 14.25 21.20
N PRO A 293 7.89 12.94 21.03
CA PRO A 293 6.92 12.48 20.06
C PRO A 293 5.52 12.95 20.39
N THR A 294 4.84 13.55 19.43
CA THR A 294 3.42 13.92 19.50
C THR A 294 2.55 12.67 19.60
N ILE A 295 2.97 11.61 18.88
CA ILE A 295 2.37 10.27 18.90
C ILE A 295 3.46 9.28 19.26
N ASN A 296 3.24 8.43 20.25
CA ASN A 296 4.14 7.37 20.69
C ASN A 296 3.37 6.06 20.81
N GLY A 297 3.86 5.02 20.18
CA GLY A 297 3.30 3.67 20.27
C GLY A 297 3.86 2.84 21.42
N THR A 298 3.70 1.52 21.31
CA THR A 298 4.04 0.54 22.34
C THR A 298 4.76 -0.68 21.78
N GLY A 299 4.97 -0.74 20.46
CA GLY A 299 5.63 -1.83 19.76
C GLY A 299 5.34 -1.82 18.26
N THR A 300 6.19 -2.47 17.51
CA THR A 300 6.04 -2.55 16.04
C THR A 300 4.77 -3.30 15.65
N GLU A 301 4.48 -4.45 16.28
CA GLU A 301 3.23 -5.18 15.99
C GLU A 301 2.00 -4.34 16.32
N ASP A 302 2.04 -3.54 17.37
CA ASP A 302 0.96 -2.66 17.80
C ASP A 302 0.76 -1.54 16.77
N TYR A 303 1.86 -0.96 16.27
CA TYR A 303 1.80 0.02 15.18
C TYR A 303 1.10 -0.55 13.95
N TYR A 304 1.37 -1.82 13.61
CA TYR A 304 0.68 -2.50 12.51
C TYR A 304 -0.66 -3.10 12.91
N ASN A 305 -1.23 -2.70 14.09
CA ASN A 305 -2.50 -3.16 14.66
C ASN A 305 -2.62 -4.69 14.73
N GLY A 306 -1.50 -5.34 14.96
CA GLY A 306 -1.42 -6.71 15.40
C GLY A 306 -1.34 -6.79 16.92
N ALA A 307 -0.86 -7.88 17.43
CA ALA A 307 -0.57 -8.10 18.84
C ALA A 307 0.31 -9.34 18.99
N TRP A 308 1.15 -9.38 20.04
CA TRP A 308 1.85 -10.59 20.47
C TRP A 308 2.62 -11.28 19.31
N ASP A 309 3.61 -10.58 18.73
CA ASP A 309 4.50 -11.09 17.65
C ASP A 309 3.72 -11.56 16.41
N PHE A 310 2.49 -11.07 16.21
CA PHE A 310 1.50 -11.58 15.25
C PHE A 310 1.18 -13.08 15.45
N GLY A 311 1.58 -13.69 16.57
CA GLY A 311 1.55 -15.15 16.77
C GLY A 311 2.34 -15.91 15.71
N GLY A 312 3.35 -15.28 15.09
CA GLY A 312 4.13 -15.84 13.98
C GLY A 312 3.32 -16.07 12.69
N GLN A 313 2.15 -15.44 12.52
CA GLN A 313 1.21 -15.70 11.43
C GLN A 313 1.10 -14.52 10.49
N ALA A 314 0.97 -14.81 9.19
CA ALA A 314 0.60 -13.80 8.20
C ALA A 314 -0.89 -13.45 8.32
N PHE A 315 -1.20 -12.15 8.20
CA PHE A 315 -2.56 -11.64 8.17
C PHE A 315 -2.65 -10.37 7.31
N GLY A 316 -3.86 -9.98 6.93
CA GLY A 316 -4.10 -8.73 6.20
C GLY A 316 -5.53 -8.27 6.35
N ASN A 317 -5.71 -6.97 6.57
CA ASN A 317 -6.97 -6.27 6.63
C ASN A 317 -6.95 -5.09 5.65
N GLN A 318 -8.02 -4.31 5.59
CA GLN A 318 -8.11 -3.16 4.70
C GLN A 318 -6.99 -2.14 4.96
N HIS A 319 -6.72 -1.81 6.23
CA HIS A 319 -5.83 -0.71 6.61
C HIS A 319 -4.47 -1.15 7.17
N GLN A 320 -4.30 -2.42 7.54
CA GLN A 320 -3.05 -2.91 8.13
C GLN A 320 -2.86 -4.42 7.91
N GLY A 321 -1.62 -4.85 8.02
CA GLY A 321 -1.31 -6.28 7.96
C GLY A 321 0.16 -6.62 7.96
N ALA A 322 0.42 -7.90 8.18
CA ALA A 322 1.68 -8.59 7.99
C ALA A 322 1.47 -9.74 6.98
N PRO A 323 1.25 -9.43 5.67
CA PRO A 323 0.84 -10.44 4.69
C PRO A 323 1.94 -11.44 4.32
N TYR A 324 3.17 -11.17 4.72
CA TYR A 324 4.31 -12.04 4.48
C TYR A 324 5.10 -12.21 5.78
N VAL A 325 5.07 -13.42 6.33
CA VAL A 325 5.79 -13.83 7.54
C VAL A 325 6.41 -15.19 7.24
N VAL A 326 7.74 -15.26 7.24
CA VAL A 326 8.50 -16.48 6.93
C VAL A 326 9.60 -16.66 7.97
N ASP A 327 9.73 -17.85 8.52
CA ASP A 327 10.71 -18.21 9.54
C ASP A 327 10.79 -17.18 10.69
N PRO A 328 9.68 -16.87 11.37
CA PRO A 328 9.63 -15.81 12.37
C PRO A 328 10.62 -16.04 13.52
N GLU A 329 11.06 -14.95 14.13
CA GLU A 329 11.88 -14.87 15.34
C GLU A 329 13.24 -15.57 15.26
N ARG A 330 13.79 -15.69 14.06
CA ARG A 330 15.14 -16.27 13.87
C ARG A 330 15.93 -15.53 12.81
N ILE A 331 17.23 -15.74 12.81
CA ILE A 331 18.12 -15.23 11.75
C ILE A 331 17.59 -15.67 10.38
N GLY A 332 17.41 -14.72 9.47
CA GLY A 332 16.81 -14.92 8.15
C GLY A 332 15.28 -14.89 8.16
N GLY A 333 14.66 -14.61 9.31
CA GLY A 333 13.23 -14.33 9.40
C GLY A 333 12.84 -13.12 8.57
N ARG A 334 11.70 -13.20 7.86
CA ARG A 334 11.29 -12.20 6.86
C ARG A 334 9.86 -11.78 7.06
N TYR A 335 9.65 -10.47 7.03
CA TYR A 335 8.33 -9.87 7.21
C TYR A 335 8.13 -8.77 6.18
N CYS A 336 6.92 -8.68 5.63
CA CYS A 336 6.44 -7.47 4.95
C CYS A 336 5.15 -7.01 5.64
N LEU A 337 5.11 -5.74 5.98
CA LEU A 337 4.11 -5.10 6.82
C LEU A 337 3.54 -3.90 6.09
N TYR A 338 2.29 -3.52 6.36
CA TYR A 338 1.72 -2.26 5.89
C TYR A 338 0.76 -1.66 6.91
N ARG A 339 0.74 -0.33 6.98
CA ARG A 339 -0.23 0.44 7.73
C ARG A 339 -0.72 1.63 6.91
N TRP A 340 -2.03 1.77 6.77
CA TRP A 340 -2.69 2.92 6.15
C TRP A 340 -3.41 3.76 7.19
N HIS A 341 -3.22 5.06 7.16
CA HIS A 341 -3.86 6.06 8.01
C HIS A 341 -4.95 6.82 7.25
N THR A 342 -5.64 6.17 6.30
CA THR A 342 -6.65 6.79 5.43
C THR A 342 -7.85 7.31 6.20
N GLU A 343 -8.27 6.56 7.25
CA GLU A 343 -9.37 6.97 8.13
C GLU A 343 -8.92 7.98 9.23
N SER A 344 -7.62 8.07 9.48
CA SER A 344 -7.02 8.93 10.52
C SER A 344 -5.68 9.48 10.05
N PRO A 345 -5.65 10.32 9.00
CA PRO A 345 -4.41 10.91 8.49
C PRO A 345 -3.69 11.71 9.56
N ILE A 346 -2.36 11.59 9.59
CA ILE A 346 -1.53 12.31 10.57
C ILE A 346 -1.08 13.61 9.93
N THR A 347 -1.69 14.72 10.34
CA THR A 347 -1.50 16.05 9.75
C THR A 347 -0.29 16.78 10.32
N PHE A 348 0.30 17.66 9.51
CA PHE A 348 1.36 18.59 9.91
C PHE A 348 1.23 19.90 9.15
N GLU A 349 1.61 21.01 9.79
CA GLU A 349 1.56 22.36 9.21
C GLU A 349 2.93 22.86 8.74
N GLU A 350 4.02 22.40 9.38
CA GLU A 350 5.39 22.82 9.10
C GLU A 350 6.32 21.64 8.81
N SER A 351 6.21 20.54 9.56
CA SER A 351 7.09 19.38 9.40
C SER A 351 6.54 18.14 10.09
N ILE A 352 6.98 16.98 9.59
CA ILE A 352 6.73 15.70 10.24
C ILE A 352 7.99 14.84 10.18
N ARG A 353 8.27 14.11 11.27
CA ARG A 353 9.24 13.03 11.32
C ARG A 353 8.57 11.77 11.88
N VAL A 354 8.39 10.75 11.04
CA VAL A 354 7.80 9.46 11.38
C VAL A 354 8.93 8.45 11.55
N THR A 355 9.02 7.84 12.71
CA THR A 355 10.11 6.91 13.05
C THR A 355 9.60 5.67 13.74
N ILE A 356 10.43 4.63 13.78
CA ILE A 356 10.21 3.43 14.58
C ILE A 356 11.54 2.97 15.18
N GLU A 357 11.52 2.49 16.40
CA GLU A 357 12.68 1.84 16.99
C GLU A 357 12.95 0.49 16.31
N HIS A 358 14.20 0.05 16.32
CA HIS A 358 14.57 -1.31 15.88
C HIS A 358 14.89 -2.18 17.10
N GLY A 359 13.84 -2.82 17.63
CA GLY A 359 13.78 -3.40 18.97
C GLY A 359 13.72 -2.31 20.04
N HIS A 360 13.40 -2.66 21.27
CA HIS A 360 13.26 -1.68 22.37
C HIS A 360 14.49 -0.78 22.47
N ALA A 361 14.26 0.54 22.48
CA ALA A 361 15.29 1.58 22.52
C ALA A 361 16.45 1.35 21.50
N ASN A 362 16.15 0.81 20.33
CA ASN A 362 17.09 0.57 19.25
C ASN A 362 18.21 -0.44 19.58
N HIS A 363 17.90 -1.49 20.33
CA HIS A 363 18.95 -2.45 20.71
C HIS A 363 19.32 -3.44 19.60
N ARG A 364 18.48 -3.66 18.59
CA ARG A 364 18.63 -4.68 17.55
C ARG A 364 19.28 -4.16 16.26
N SER A 365 19.87 -5.09 15.50
CA SER A 365 20.58 -4.79 14.23
C SER A 365 19.97 -5.54 13.04
N ASP A 366 18.65 -5.64 12.95
CA ASP A 366 17.95 -6.22 11.81
C ASP A 366 17.97 -5.26 10.60
N ASN A 367 17.67 -5.78 9.41
CA ASN A 367 17.56 -4.99 8.20
C ASN A 367 16.15 -4.44 8.06
N PHE A 368 16.01 -3.14 7.93
CA PHE A 368 14.75 -2.45 7.68
C PHE A 368 14.76 -1.77 6.32
N TYR A 369 13.67 -1.96 5.61
CA TYR A 369 13.36 -1.32 4.32
C TYR A 369 11.95 -0.77 4.39
N SER A 370 11.70 0.42 3.87
CA SER A 370 10.34 0.99 3.92
C SER A 370 10.04 1.91 2.75
N THR A 371 8.75 2.10 2.51
CA THR A 371 8.21 3.18 1.67
C THR A 371 7.15 3.92 2.48
N ALA A 372 7.37 5.20 2.71
CA ALA A 372 6.40 6.10 3.30
C ALA A 372 5.57 6.78 2.22
N TYR A 373 4.28 7.03 2.50
CA TYR A 373 3.33 7.65 1.58
C TYR A 373 2.64 8.81 2.28
N TRP A 374 2.58 9.99 1.61
CA TRP A 374 1.96 11.18 2.18
C TRP A 374 1.49 12.14 1.09
N TYR A 375 0.72 13.11 1.49
CA TYR A 375 0.33 14.25 0.66
C TYR A 375 0.86 15.53 1.28
N GLN A 376 1.38 16.43 0.46
CA GLN A 376 1.79 17.76 0.91
C GLN A 376 1.66 18.80 -0.20
N THR A 377 1.81 20.06 0.19
CA THR A 377 1.98 21.18 -0.75
C THR A 377 3.34 21.12 -1.40
N GLU A 378 3.44 21.55 -2.67
CA GLU A 378 4.70 21.76 -3.36
C GLU A 378 5.20 23.22 -3.18
N PRO A 379 6.51 23.48 -3.24
CA PRO A 379 7.60 22.54 -3.49
C PRO A 379 7.95 21.71 -2.25
N HIS A 380 8.36 20.44 -2.47
CA HIS A 380 8.88 19.57 -1.41
C HIS A 380 10.41 19.71 -1.25
N ALA A 381 10.92 19.28 -0.09
CA ALA A 381 12.36 19.15 0.13
C ALA A 381 12.95 17.98 -0.69
N GLU A 382 14.17 18.13 -1.20
CA GLU A 382 14.86 17.07 -1.93
C GLU A 382 15.00 15.82 -1.07
N PHE A 383 14.67 14.65 -1.63
CA PHE A 383 14.82 13.38 -0.94
C PHE A 383 16.30 13.00 -0.76
N PRO A 384 16.64 12.27 0.31
CA PRO A 384 17.93 11.59 0.38
C PRO A 384 18.14 10.73 -0.86
N ALA A 385 19.40 10.68 -1.33
CA ALA A 385 19.74 9.90 -2.52
C ALA A 385 19.33 8.43 -2.37
N LEU A 386 18.69 7.88 -3.40
CA LEU A 386 18.33 6.47 -3.43
C LEU A 386 19.58 5.60 -3.34
N PRO A 387 19.67 4.61 -2.44
CA PRO A 387 20.82 3.71 -2.35
C PRO A 387 21.11 3.02 -3.69
N ALA A 388 22.38 2.73 -3.97
CA ALA A 388 22.77 2.00 -5.17
C ALA A 388 22.08 0.64 -5.26
N PRO A 389 21.79 0.08 -6.46
CA PRO A 389 21.06 -1.17 -6.66
C PRO A 389 21.58 -2.34 -5.81
N ALA A 390 22.92 -2.50 -5.76
CA ALA A 390 23.53 -3.58 -4.97
C ALA A 390 23.31 -3.44 -3.46
N ALA A 391 23.06 -2.22 -2.96
CA ALA A 391 22.77 -1.97 -1.56
C ALA A 391 21.29 -2.18 -1.21
N ARG A 392 20.40 -2.15 -2.20
CA ARG A 392 18.97 -2.37 -2.01
C ARG A 392 18.58 -3.84 -1.93
N ALA A 393 19.44 -4.75 -2.41
CA ALA A 393 19.19 -6.19 -2.36
C ALA A 393 19.21 -6.67 -0.91
N PRO A 394 18.15 -7.30 -0.40
CA PRO A 394 18.11 -7.87 0.95
C PRO A 394 19.24 -8.88 1.17
N LYS A 395 19.89 -8.82 2.32
CA LYS A 395 20.99 -9.71 2.69
C LYS A 395 21.01 -9.89 4.20
N VAL A 396 21.03 -11.13 4.66
CA VAL A 396 21.24 -11.44 6.08
C VAL A 396 22.68 -11.10 6.47
N PHE A 397 22.84 -10.14 7.38
CA PHE A 397 24.10 -9.84 8.03
C PHE A 397 24.13 -10.53 9.39
N ARG A 398 24.88 -11.61 9.50
CA ARG A 398 25.08 -12.25 10.80
C ARG A 398 25.96 -11.37 11.66
N THR A 399 25.39 -10.72 12.67
CA THR A 399 26.17 -10.11 13.74
C THR A 399 26.76 -11.25 14.57
N GLY A 400 28.09 -11.27 14.70
CA GLY A 400 28.83 -12.37 15.32
C GLY A 400 28.51 -12.52 16.81
N GLY A 401 27.53 -13.37 17.13
CA GLY A 401 27.42 -13.98 18.45
C GLY A 401 28.22 -15.28 18.50
N PRO A 402 28.56 -15.81 19.69
CA PRO A 402 29.24 -17.10 19.81
C PRO A 402 28.36 -18.20 19.21
N GLY A 403 28.79 -18.74 18.06
CA GLY A 403 28.08 -19.79 17.31
C GLY A 403 27.58 -19.41 15.93
N ALA A 404 27.90 -18.21 15.42
CA ALA A 404 27.54 -17.79 14.08
C ALA A 404 28.05 -18.77 13.01
N GLN A 405 27.16 -19.57 12.43
CA GLN A 405 27.45 -20.40 11.26
C GLN A 405 27.48 -19.52 10.00
N PRO A 406 28.37 -19.79 9.01
CA PRO A 406 28.34 -19.05 7.75
C PRO A 406 27.01 -19.22 7.05
N ALA A 407 26.53 -18.16 6.38
CA ALA A 407 25.30 -18.21 5.61
C ALA A 407 25.29 -19.41 4.65
N PRO A 408 24.16 -20.12 4.45
CA PRO A 408 24.08 -21.12 3.42
C PRO A 408 24.43 -20.48 2.07
N LYS A 409 25.32 -21.11 1.31
CA LYS A 409 25.62 -20.68 -0.06
C LYS A 409 24.33 -20.83 -0.86
N SER A 410 23.86 -19.73 -1.44
CA SER A 410 22.74 -19.66 -2.39
C SER A 410 23.01 -20.53 -3.61
#